data_0b203f976d8b197be0e1a85d713ebef5
#
_entry.id   0b203f976d8b197be0e1a85d713ebef5
#
_cell.length_a   1.000
_cell.length_b   1.000
_cell.length_c   1.000
_cell.angle_alpha   90.00
_cell.angle_beta   90.00
_cell.angle_gamma   90.00
#
_symmetry.space_group_name_H-M   'P 1'
#
loop_
_entity.id
_entity.type
_entity.pdbx_description
1 polymer ?
#
loop_
_entity_poly.entity_id
_entity_poly.type
_entity_poly.pdbx_seq_one_letter_code
_entity_poly.pdbx_strand_id
1 'polypeptide(L)'
;EVTSEGFHIFGLDPYQYYSAGFACYLSDGRIQQDSWDIWDNHAPITNVKNGNIIGYKYFGFGGLNKDKLGLKAFEGTKKGNKTAFNLFLTPKTSKTFKVNVWLDGPWDNETWKGTKIGEIVVPANSAQKTEQFTIDVSKFVDHLDKKHAIYLVAESEETGNLFDLAGLGFSSNKKKITRPIVPKVNIEVNGKAIEVPATPVRSTESNGITGYDIYEAVYKLPAGTTGTPTVSASATDKNVKVEIIQATSVSGTAIVK
;
A
#
# COMPACT_ATOMS: atom_id res chain seq x y z
N GLU A 1 -27.06 -7.80 -8.57
CA GLU A 1 -27.83 -6.62 -8.18
C GLU A 1 -27.05 -5.38 -8.56
N VAL A 2 -27.68 -4.45 -9.27
CA VAL A 2 -27.08 -3.16 -9.64
C VAL A 2 -27.58 -2.14 -8.64
N THR A 3 -26.65 -1.44 -7.98
CA THR A 3 -26.96 -0.36 -7.05
C THR A 3 -26.79 0.98 -7.75
N SER A 4 -27.14 2.08 -7.08
CA SER A 4 -26.88 3.44 -7.57
C SER A 4 -25.38 3.73 -7.82
N GLU A 5 -24.48 2.91 -7.25
CA GLU A 5 -23.02 2.96 -7.44
C GLU A 5 -22.54 1.95 -8.50
N GLY A 6 -23.42 1.28 -9.22
CA GLY A 6 -23.08 0.28 -10.22
C GLY A 6 -23.32 -1.16 -9.75
N PHE A 7 -22.50 -2.11 -10.21
CA PHE A 7 -22.59 -3.50 -9.81
C PHE A 7 -22.35 -3.69 -8.32
N HIS A 8 -23.00 -4.70 -7.73
CA HIS A 8 -22.82 -5.03 -6.33
C HIS A 8 -21.36 -5.39 -6.04
N ILE A 9 -20.65 -4.52 -5.36
CA ILE A 9 -19.27 -4.72 -4.96
C ILE A 9 -19.28 -5.38 -3.57
N PHE A 10 -18.63 -6.54 -3.45
CA PHE A 10 -18.55 -7.28 -2.17
C PHE A 10 -17.66 -6.59 -1.13
N GLY A 11 -16.86 -5.66 -1.56
CA GLY A 11 -15.87 -4.99 -0.75
C GLY A 11 -14.52 -5.70 -0.75
N LEU A 12 -13.52 -4.97 -0.29
CA LEU A 12 -12.17 -5.45 -0.09
C LEU A 12 -12.12 -6.40 1.13
N ASP A 13 -11.29 -7.43 1.08
CA ASP A 13 -10.99 -8.22 2.28
C ASP A 13 -10.28 -7.32 3.30
N PRO A 14 -10.86 -7.03 4.48
CA PRO A 14 -10.21 -6.13 5.43
C PRO A 14 -8.87 -6.64 5.94
N TYR A 15 -8.65 -7.94 5.93
CA TYR A 15 -7.45 -8.61 6.46
C TYR A 15 -6.34 -8.78 5.42
N GLN A 16 -6.17 -7.77 4.56
CA GLN A 16 -5.07 -7.66 3.62
C GLN A 16 -4.40 -6.28 3.72
N TYR A 17 -3.18 -6.18 3.22
CA TYR A 17 -2.53 -4.91 3.00
C TYR A 17 -3.07 -4.28 1.71
N TYR A 18 -3.40 -3.01 1.78
CA TYR A 18 -3.73 -2.20 0.62
C TYR A 18 -2.81 -1.01 0.55
N SER A 19 -2.30 -0.72 -0.63
CA SER A 19 -1.56 0.51 -0.90
C SER A 19 -2.44 1.73 -0.62
N ALA A 20 -1.84 2.80 -0.17
CA ALA A 20 -2.55 4.06 0.05
C ALA A 20 -3.25 4.58 -1.22
N GLY A 21 -2.68 4.30 -2.39
CA GLY A 21 -3.21 4.70 -3.69
C GLY A 21 -4.59 4.12 -4.03
N PHE A 22 -5.08 3.10 -3.31
CA PHE A 22 -6.46 2.62 -3.43
C PHE A 22 -7.52 3.60 -2.87
N ALA A 23 -7.10 4.77 -2.38
CA ALA A 23 -8.03 5.78 -1.92
C ALA A 23 -9.01 6.20 -3.03
N CYS A 24 -10.28 6.33 -2.65
CA CYS A 24 -11.34 6.82 -3.55
C CYS A 24 -11.75 8.27 -3.25
N TYR A 25 -11.23 8.84 -2.17
CA TYR A 25 -11.51 10.22 -1.77
C TYR A 25 -10.28 10.86 -1.14
N LEU A 26 -9.95 12.06 -1.61
CA LEU A 26 -8.92 12.95 -1.08
C LEU A 26 -9.53 14.35 -0.93
N SER A 27 -9.47 14.92 0.27
CA SER A 27 -10.08 16.22 0.57
C SER A 27 -9.36 17.43 -0.03
N ASP A 28 -8.12 17.26 -0.42
CA ASP A 28 -7.27 18.34 -0.98
C ASP A 28 -6.57 17.82 -2.23
N GLY A 29 -6.73 18.51 -3.35
CA GLY A 29 -6.06 18.18 -4.62
C GLY A 29 -4.53 18.34 -4.59
N ARG A 30 -3.95 18.85 -3.50
CA ARG A 30 -2.50 18.87 -3.26
C ARG A 30 -1.98 17.63 -2.59
N ILE A 31 -2.85 16.77 -2.07
CA ILE A 31 -2.49 15.42 -1.67
C ILE A 31 -2.19 14.68 -2.96
N GLN A 32 -0.99 14.16 -3.09
CA GLN A 32 -0.55 13.49 -4.30
C GLN A 32 -0.56 11.97 -4.11
N GLN A 33 -1.09 11.30 -5.12
CA GLN A 33 -0.83 9.91 -5.36
C GLN A 33 0.35 9.85 -6.34
N ASP A 34 1.46 9.27 -5.94
CA ASP A 34 2.70 9.29 -6.73
C ASP A 34 2.69 8.35 -7.96
N SER A 35 1.62 7.57 -8.15
CA SER A 35 1.45 6.73 -9.32
C SER A 35 0.09 6.94 -9.96
N TRP A 36 0.06 7.02 -11.29
CA TRP A 36 -1.15 7.00 -12.10
C TRP A 36 -1.70 5.58 -12.30
N ASP A 37 -0.92 4.57 -11.96
CA ASP A 37 -1.35 3.20 -12.03
C ASP A 37 -2.11 2.84 -10.75
N ILE A 38 -3.43 2.79 -10.84
CA ILE A 38 -4.30 2.38 -9.72
C ILE A 38 -4.05 0.92 -9.28
N TRP A 39 -3.33 0.16 -10.08
CA TRP A 39 -2.92 -1.21 -9.81
C TRP A 39 -1.55 -1.30 -9.14
N ASP A 40 -0.86 -0.16 -8.98
CA ASP A 40 0.41 -0.12 -8.26
C ASP A 40 0.17 -0.33 -6.76
N ASN A 41 0.43 -1.56 -6.31
CA ASN A 41 0.35 -1.95 -4.91
C ASN A 41 1.35 -1.20 -4.00
N HIS A 42 2.14 -0.30 -4.56
CA HIS A 42 3.16 0.47 -3.86
C HIS A 42 2.92 1.98 -3.87
N ALA A 43 1.88 2.44 -4.56
CA ALA A 43 1.58 3.87 -4.66
C ALA A 43 1.30 4.50 -3.29
N PRO A 44 2.15 5.41 -2.81
CA PRO A 44 1.89 6.16 -1.59
C PRO A 44 0.93 7.32 -1.84
N ILE A 45 0.34 7.84 -0.77
CA ILE A 45 -0.26 9.18 -0.75
C ILE A 45 0.69 10.09 0.00
N THR A 46 1.13 11.17 -0.64
CA THR A 46 2.13 12.09 -0.09
C THR A 46 1.52 13.43 0.30
N ASN A 47 2.27 14.23 1.03
CA ASN A 47 1.91 15.60 1.43
C ASN A 47 0.64 15.71 2.31
N VAL A 48 0.37 14.73 3.14
CA VAL A 48 -0.78 14.76 4.05
C VAL A 48 -0.54 15.79 5.16
N LYS A 49 -1.49 16.72 5.33
CA LYS A 49 -1.44 17.84 6.28
C LYS A 49 -2.59 17.77 7.29
N ASN A 50 -2.51 18.63 8.30
CA ASN A 50 -3.60 18.81 9.24
C ASN A 50 -4.94 19.07 8.54
N GLY A 51 -6.00 18.38 8.99
CA GLY A 51 -7.35 18.45 8.45
C GLY A 51 -7.58 17.69 7.14
N ASN A 52 -6.53 17.10 6.54
CA ASN A 52 -6.70 16.29 5.34
C ASN A 52 -7.46 15.00 5.64
N ILE A 53 -8.28 14.59 4.67
CA ILE A 53 -9.12 13.39 4.73
C ILE A 53 -8.77 12.48 3.58
N ILE A 54 -8.58 11.20 3.88
CA ILE A 54 -8.36 10.13 2.91
C ILE A 54 -9.44 9.09 3.12
N GLY A 55 -10.16 8.73 2.07
CA GLY A 55 -11.27 7.78 2.15
C GLY A 55 -11.10 6.55 1.28
N TYR A 56 -11.53 5.41 1.80
CA TYR A 56 -11.48 4.10 1.15
C TYR A 56 -12.85 3.46 1.13
N LYS A 57 -13.30 2.94 -0.01
CA LYS A 57 -14.57 2.24 -0.21
C LYS A 57 -14.31 0.89 -0.87
N TYR A 58 -14.91 -0.16 -0.41
CA TYR A 58 -15.51 -0.51 0.87
C TYR A 58 -14.78 -1.72 1.41
N PHE A 59 -14.63 -1.84 2.72
CA PHE A 59 -14.15 -3.07 3.36
C PHE A 59 -15.34 -3.95 3.75
N GLY A 60 -15.30 -5.22 3.36
CA GLY A 60 -16.39 -6.17 3.56
C GLY A 60 -16.18 -7.02 4.80
N PHE A 61 -16.59 -6.56 5.96
CA PHE A 61 -16.39 -7.28 7.22
C PHE A 61 -17.28 -8.51 7.37
N GLY A 62 -18.40 -8.58 6.66
CA GLY A 62 -19.30 -9.73 6.66
C GLY A 62 -18.81 -10.94 5.87
N GLY A 63 -17.71 -10.80 5.14
CA GLY A 63 -17.24 -11.82 4.21
C GLY A 63 -18.06 -11.88 2.92
N LEU A 64 -17.65 -12.75 2.01
CA LEU A 64 -18.37 -13.02 0.77
C LEU A 64 -19.40 -14.13 0.96
N ASN A 65 -20.61 -13.94 0.45
CA ASN A 65 -21.60 -15.01 0.41
C ASN A 65 -21.23 -16.02 -0.70
N LYS A 66 -20.73 -17.17 -0.29
CA LYS A 66 -20.27 -18.25 -1.19
C LYS A 66 -21.34 -18.73 -2.15
N ASP A 67 -22.58 -18.80 -1.66
CA ASP A 67 -23.65 -19.54 -2.33
C ASP A 67 -24.16 -18.86 -3.60
N LYS A 68 -23.92 -17.58 -3.76
CA LYS A 68 -24.42 -16.81 -4.90
C LYS A 68 -23.47 -16.68 -6.09
N LEU A 69 -22.17 -16.89 -5.91
CA LEU A 69 -21.17 -16.56 -6.95
C LEU A 69 -20.14 -17.65 -7.20
N GLY A 70 -20.11 -18.74 -6.43
CA GLY A 70 -19.08 -19.79 -6.57
C GLY A 70 -17.64 -19.30 -6.26
N LEU A 71 -17.49 -18.09 -5.75
CA LEU A 71 -16.19 -17.52 -5.40
C LEU A 71 -15.73 -18.02 -4.03
N LYS A 72 -14.43 -18.21 -3.89
CA LYS A 72 -13.84 -18.50 -2.57
C LYS A 72 -14.00 -17.28 -1.68
N ALA A 73 -14.91 -17.35 -0.72
CA ALA A 73 -15.14 -16.27 0.24
C ALA A 73 -13.93 -16.09 1.15
N PHE A 74 -13.62 -14.86 1.51
CA PHE A 74 -12.76 -14.58 2.65
C PHE A 74 -13.54 -14.78 3.95
N GLU A 75 -12.83 -15.12 5.02
CA GLU A 75 -13.44 -15.28 6.32
C GLU A 75 -13.78 -13.88 6.88
N GLY A 76 -15.05 -13.58 7.05
CA GLY A 76 -15.51 -12.32 7.61
C GLY A 76 -15.08 -12.12 9.07
N THR A 77 -15.32 -10.94 9.59
CA THR A 77 -15.06 -10.62 11.00
C THR A 77 -15.97 -11.43 11.91
N LYS A 78 -15.38 -12.17 12.85
CA LYS A 78 -16.11 -12.98 13.82
C LYS A 78 -16.11 -12.31 15.19
N LYS A 79 -17.22 -12.45 15.90
CA LYS A 79 -17.35 -11.99 17.28
C LYS A 79 -16.24 -12.60 18.15
N GLY A 80 -15.57 -11.77 18.95
CA GLY A 80 -14.50 -12.17 19.84
C GLY A 80 -13.12 -12.30 19.19
N ASN A 81 -12.98 -12.03 17.89
CA ASN A 81 -11.68 -11.85 17.30
C ASN A 81 -11.06 -10.52 17.74
N LYS A 82 -9.83 -10.55 18.16
CA LYS A 82 -9.06 -9.31 18.35
C LYS A 82 -8.75 -8.74 16.99
N THR A 83 -9.33 -7.59 16.66
CA THR A 83 -9.16 -6.90 15.38
C THR A 83 -8.39 -5.61 15.60
N ALA A 84 -7.35 -5.43 14.86
CA ALA A 84 -6.54 -4.20 14.89
C ALA A 84 -6.56 -3.52 13.51
N PHE A 85 -6.59 -2.20 13.50
CA PHE A 85 -6.38 -1.39 12.32
C PHE A 85 -4.92 -0.95 12.26
N ASN A 86 -4.31 -1.05 11.08
CA ASN A 86 -2.91 -0.77 10.88
C ASN A 86 -2.76 0.29 9.79
N LEU A 87 -1.95 1.32 10.07
CA LEU A 87 -1.42 2.26 9.09
C LEU A 87 0.07 2.05 8.92
N PHE A 88 0.51 2.12 7.67
CA PHE A 88 1.93 2.13 7.30
C PHE A 88 2.24 3.51 6.75
N LEU A 89 2.94 4.33 7.52
CA LEU A 89 3.22 5.72 7.16
C LEU A 89 4.65 6.13 7.49
N THR A 90 5.12 7.15 6.78
CA THR A 90 6.42 7.79 6.99
C THR A 90 6.19 9.17 7.60
N PRO A 91 6.53 9.40 8.88
CA PRO A 91 6.45 10.74 9.47
C PRO A 91 7.32 11.75 8.72
N LYS A 92 6.81 12.95 8.52
CA LYS A 92 7.52 14.08 7.86
C LYS A 92 7.74 15.27 8.79
N THR A 93 7.22 15.20 10.00
CA THR A 93 7.42 16.20 11.06
C THR A 93 8.08 15.58 12.26
N SER A 94 8.79 16.39 13.04
CA SER A 94 9.32 16.00 14.35
C SER A 94 8.31 16.17 15.50
N LYS A 95 7.12 16.68 15.20
CA LYS A 95 6.06 16.92 16.18
C LYS A 95 5.11 15.74 16.27
N THR A 96 4.43 15.62 17.40
CA THR A 96 3.35 14.66 17.57
C THR A 96 2.16 15.05 16.67
N PHE A 97 1.56 14.06 16.02
CA PHE A 97 0.31 14.22 15.29
C PHE A 97 -0.56 12.99 15.46
N LYS A 98 -1.80 13.09 15.02
CA LYS A 98 -2.78 12.03 15.12
C LYS A 98 -3.40 11.72 13.77
N VAL A 99 -3.86 10.49 13.63
CA VAL A 99 -4.72 10.07 12.52
C VAL A 99 -5.97 9.44 13.12
N ASN A 100 -7.09 10.14 12.99
CA ASN A 100 -8.38 9.66 13.44
C ASN A 100 -8.96 8.69 12.41
N VAL A 101 -9.43 7.54 12.87
CA VAL A 101 -9.97 6.48 12.00
C VAL A 101 -11.48 6.38 12.19
N TRP A 102 -12.22 6.48 11.10
CA TRP A 102 -13.67 6.54 11.07
C TRP A 102 -14.27 5.50 10.14
N LEU A 103 -15.47 5.00 10.51
CA LEU A 103 -16.33 4.20 9.64
C LEU A 103 -17.43 5.10 9.05
N ASP A 104 -17.70 4.94 7.75
CA ASP A 104 -18.84 5.49 6.99
C ASP A 104 -18.94 7.01 6.92
N GLY A 105 -17.97 7.70 7.42
CA GLY A 105 -17.88 9.15 7.35
C GLY A 105 -16.75 9.68 8.22
N PRO A 106 -16.12 10.79 7.82
CA PRO A 106 -14.98 11.34 8.53
C PRO A 106 -15.33 12.08 9.83
N TRP A 107 -16.64 12.30 10.08
CA TRP A 107 -17.17 12.97 11.29
C TRP A 107 -18.54 12.42 11.67
N ASP A 108 -18.97 12.71 12.88
CA ASP A 108 -20.35 12.57 13.33
C ASP A 108 -20.93 13.97 13.56
N ASN A 109 -21.65 14.49 12.57
CA ASN A 109 -22.31 15.79 12.56
C ASN A 109 -23.58 15.75 11.70
N GLU A 110 -24.16 16.89 11.37
CA GLU A 110 -25.37 16.96 10.55
C GLU A 110 -25.20 16.38 9.14
N THR A 111 -24.00 16.56 8.54
CA THR A 111 -23.71 16.11 7.17
C THR A 111 -23.22 14.66 7.14
N TRP A 112 -22.40 14.25 8.11
CA TRP A 112 -21.77 12.95 8.18
C TRP A 112 -22.24 12.19 9.41
N LYS A 113 -22.54 10.90 9.23
CA LYS A 113 -22.94 10.00 10.33
C LYS A 113 -21.92 8.87 10.51
N GLY A 114 -20.65 9.28 10.57
CA GLY A 114 -19.55 8.35 10.78
C GLY A 114 -19.41 7.93 12.24
N THR A 115 -18.68 6.84 12.44
CA THR A 115 -18.31 6.33 13.77
C THR A 115 -16.80 6.35 13.91
N LYS A 116 -16.25 7.13 14.85
CA LYS A 116 -14.82 7.10 15.17
C LYS A 116 -14.49 5.78 15.85
N ILE A 117 -13.63 4.98 15.23
CA ILE A 117 -13.23 3.67 15.74
C ILE A 117 -11.87 3.68 16.44
N GLY A 118 -11.12 4.75 16.29
CA GLY A 118 -9.86 4.89 17.01
C GLY A 118 -9.05 6.10 16.58
N GLU A 119 -7.89 6.22 17.21
CA GLU A 119 -6.94 7.29 17.00
C GLU A 119 -5.53 6.71 17.02
N ILE A 120 -4.79 6.90 15.95
CA ILE A 120 -3.37 6.58 15.89
C ILE A 120 -2.58 7.82 16.27
N VAL A 121 -1.82 7.73 17.35
CA VAL A 121 -0.90 8.79 17.78
C VAL A 121 0.49 8.46 17.27
N VAL A 122 1.07 9.35 16.47
CA VAL A 122 2.46 9.27 16.03
C VAL A 122 3.30 10.17 16.93
N PRO A 123 4.19 9.61 17.76
CA PRO A 123 4.96 10.39 18.71
C PRO A 123 5.93 11.38 18.05
N ALA A 124 6.25 12.44 18.76
CA ALA A 124 7.31 13.35 18.35
C ALA A 124 8.63 12.61 18.13
N ASN A 125 9.41 13.08 17.16
CA ASN A 125 10.72 12.51 16.79
C ASN A 125 10.67 11.04 16.35
N SER A 126 9.52 10.56 15.87
CA SER A 126 9.44 9.26 15.20
C SER A 126 10.38 9.22 14.00
N ALA A 127 10.94 8.05 13.73
CA ALA A 127 11.89 7.88 12.63
C ALA A 127 11.22 8.21 11.28
N GLN A 128 11.92 8.97 10.43
CA GLN A 128 11.43 9.35 9.09
C GLN A 128 11.59 8.21 8.09
N LYS A 129 11.03 7.08 8.45
CA LYS A 129 10.93 5.87 7.61
C LYS A 129 9.53 5.30 7.73
N THR A 130 9.14 4.47 6.78
CA THR A 130 7.82 3.82 6.85
C THR A 130 7.78 2.82 8.01
N GLU A 131 6.90 3.07 8.95
CA GLU A 131 6.64 2.21 10.11
C GLU A 131 5.16 1.85 10.18
N GLN A 132 4.86 0.77 10.89
CA GLN A 132 3.49 0.32 11.14
C GLN A 132 3.00 0.88 12.48
N PHE A 133 1.87 1.57 12.43
CA PHE A 133 1.15 2.05 13.60
C PHE A 133 -0.17 1.30 13.72
N THR A 134 -0.50 0.84 14.92
CA THR A 134 -1.59 -0.12 15.12
C THR A 134 -2.48 0.33 16.28
N ILE A 135 -3.81 0.21 16.10
CA ILE A 135 -4.80 0.40 17.16
C ILE A 135 -5.75 -0.80 17.24
N ASP A 136 -6.18 -1.14 18.45
CA ASP A 136 -7.23 -2.13 18.67
C ASP A 136 -8.61 -1.52 18.33
N VAL A 137 -9.31 -2.15 17.40
CA VAL A 137 -10.64 -1.75 16.95
C VAL A 137 -11.69 -2.84 17.16
N SER A 138 -11.36 -3.89 17.90
CA SER A 138 -12.22 -5.06 18.16
C SER A 138 -13.60 -4.66 18.65
N LYS A 139 -13.67 -3.65 19.53
CA LYS A 139 -14.93 -3.12 20.08
C LYS A 139 -15.90 -2.65 18.99
N PHE A 140 -15.39 -2.18 17.84
CA PHE A 140 -16.22 -1.58 16.80
C PHE A 140 -16.48 -2.53 15.63
N VAL A 141 -15.54 -3.45 15.34
CA VAL A 141 -15.62 -4.25 14.11
C VAL A 141 -15.93 -5.74 14.35
N ASP A 142 -15.90 -6.23 15.58
CA ASP A 142 -16.12 -7.64 15.91
C ASP A 142 -17.51 -8.18 15.54
N HIS A 143 -18.43 -7.32 15.21
CA HIS A 143 -19.83 -7.68 14.90
C HIS A 143 -20.32 -7.14 13.57
N LEU A 144 -19.42 -6.59 12.74
CA LEU A 144 -19.81 -6.06 11.45
C LEU A 144 -20.13 -7.21 10.48
N ASP A 145 -21.30 -7.13 9.89
CA ASP A 145 -21.83 -8.10 8.92
C ASP A 145 -22.01 -7.52 7.53
N LYS A 146 -21.48 -6.31 7.28
CA LYS A 146 -21.66 -5.55 6.05
C LYS A 146 -20.39 -4.81 5.64
N LYS A 147 -20.51 -4.06 4.56
CA LYS A 147 -19.43 -3.21 4.04
C LYS A 147 -19.41 -1.88 4.78
N HIS A 148 -18.21 -1.37 5.02
CA HIS A 148 -17.98 -0.06 5.58
C HIS A 148 -16.90 0.69 4.82
N ALA A 149 -17.10 1.99 4.63
CA ALA A 149 -16.06 2.89 4.18
C ALA A 149 -15.13 3.24 5.36
N ILE A 150 -13.86 3.41 5.10
CA ILE A 150 -12.87 3.85 6.08
C ILE A 150 -12.41 5.25 5.71
N TYR A 151 -12.44 6.16 6.68
CA TYR A 151 -11.90 7.50 6.51
C TYR A 151 -10.80 7.76 7.54
N LEU A 152 -9.73 8.37 7.07
CA LEU A 152 -8.59 8.83 7.86
C LEU A 152 -8.63 10.34 7.89
N VAL A 153 -8.59 10.92 9.08
CA VAL A 153 -8.54 12.38 9.27
C VAL A 153 -7.25 12.73 10.01
N ALA A 154 -6.36 13.45 9.35
CA ALA A 154 -5.12 13.92 9.95
C ALA A 154 -5.39 15.08 10.90
N GLU A 155 -4.77 15.07 12.08
CA GLU A 155 -4.94 16.08 13.12
C GLU A 155 -3.60 16.48 13.73
N SER A 156 -3.31 17.78 13.71
CA SER A 156 -2.10 18.38 14.30
C SER A 156 -2.26 19.88 14.44
N GLU A 157 -1.43 20.50 15.24
CA GLU A 157 -1.26 21.97 15.27
C GLU A 157 -0.29 22.46 14.18
N GLU A 158 0.44 21.55 13.52
CA GLU A 158 1.41 21.86 12.49
C GLU A 158 0.73 22.18 11.14
N THR A 159 1.28 23.13 10.41
CA THR A 159 0.80 23.56 9.09
C THR A 159 1.50 22.85 7.93
N GLY A 160 2.61 22.19 8.19
CA GLY A 160 3.42 21.47 7.20
C GLY A 160 2.92 20.06 6.89
N ASN A 161 3.70 19.34 6.10
CA ASN A 161 3.44 17.93 5.83
C ASN A 161 3.65 17.11 7.10
N LEU A 162 2.66 16.33 7.47
CA LEU A 162 2.69 15.45 8.65
C LEU A 162 3.28 14.09 8.32
N PHE A 163 2.83 13.50 7.21
CA PHE A 163 3.26 12.17 6.80
C PHE A 163 3.00 11.87 5.32
N ASP A 164 3.67 10.83 4.84
CA ASP A 164 3.29 10.10 3.63
C ASP A 164 2.68 8.78 4.05
N LEU A 165 1.54 8.41 3.45
CA LEU A 165 0.84 7.17 3.72
C LEU A 165 1.24 6.12 2.68
N ALA A 166 1.83 5.01 3.13
CA ALA A 166 2.19 3.89 2.27
C ALA A 166 1.03 2.91 2.08
N GLY A 167 0.25 2.65 3.13
CA GLY A 167 -0.88 1.73 3.05
C GLY A 167 -1.58 1.48 4.37
N LEU A 168 -2.58 0.61 4.31
CA LEU A 168 -3.42 0.29 5.45
C LEU A 168 -4.01 -1.12 5.35
N GLY A 169 -4.63 -1.55 6.43
CA GLY A 169 -5.43 -2.77 6.48
C GLY A 169 -5.70 -3.23 7.89
N PHE A 170 -6.55 -4.22 8.02
CA PHE A 170 -6.89 -4.79 9.32
C PHE A 170 -6.11 -6.08 9.54
N SER A 171 -5.83 -6.37 10.78
CA SER A 171 -5.27 -7.65 11.21
C SER A 171 -6.10 -8.25 12.33
N SER A 172 -5.95 -9.53 12.57
CA SER A 172 -6.58 -10.24 13.67
C SER A 172 -5.56 -11.10 14.41
N ASN A 173 -5.99 -11.66 15.55
CA ASN A 173 -5.17 -12.67 16.25
C ASN A 173 -4.81 -13.90 15.39
N LYS A 174 -5.56 -14.12 14.28
CA LYS A 174 -5.32 -15.22 13.34
C LYS A 174 -4.62 -14.82 12.06
N LYS A 175 -4.74 -13.56 11.64
CA LYS A 175 -4.20 -13.07 10.36
C LYS A 175 -3.48 -11.75 10.56
N LYS A 176 -2.17 -11.78 10.43
CA LYS A 176 -1.33 -10.58 10.39
C LYS A 176 -1.28 -10.05 8.97
N ILE A 177 -1.08 -8.74 8.84
CA ILE A 177 -0.75 -8.12 7.56
C ILE A 177 0.67 -7.58 7.62
N THR A 178 1.33 -7.57 6.47
CA THR A 178 2.66 -7.00 6.30
C THR A 178 2.63 -6.12 5.07
N ARG A 179 3.33 -5.00 5.12
CA ARG A 179 3.54 -4.17 3.94
C ARG A 179 4.46 -4.94 2.98
N PRO A 180 4.07 -5.10 1.71
CA PRO A 180 5.01 -5.57 0.69
C PRO A 180 6.19 -4.60 0.65
N ILE A 181 7.38 -5.14 0.63
CA ILE A 181 8.60 -4.36 0.45
C ILE A 181 9.05 -4.64 -0.97
N VAL A 182 9.17 -3.60 -1.80
CA VAL A 182 9.89 -3.71 -3.05
C VAL A 182 11.36 -3.90 -2.67
N PRO A 183 11.93 -5.07 -2.93
CA PRO A 183 13.31 -5.31 -2.55
C PRO A 183 14.21 -4.39 -3.39
N LYS A 184 15.05 -3.62 -2.72
CA LYS A 184 16.08 -2.85 -3.43
C LYS A 184 17.12 -3.83 -3.94
N VAL A 185 17.21 -3.95 -5.26
CA VAL A 185 18.21 -4.74 -5.95
C VAL A 185 19.31 -3.79 -6.45
N ASN A 186 20.53 -4.02 -6.01
CA ASN A 186 21.70 -3.33 -6.55
C ASN A 186 22.20 -4.13 -7.76
N ILE A 187 22.30 -3.47 -8.90
CA ILE A 187 22.76 -4.09 -10.14
C ILE A 187 24.07 -3.43 -10.57
N GLU A 188 25.03 -4.24 -11.00
CA GLU A 188 26.30 -3.78 -11.51
C GLU A 188 26.57 -4.38 -12.89
N VAL A 189 27.19 -3.61 -13.77
CA VAL A 189 27.71 -4.07 -15.05
C VAL A 189 29.21 -3.88 -15.05
N ASN A 190 29.96 -4.98 -15.19
CA ASN A 190 31.44 -5.00 -15.07
C ASN A 190 31.94 -4.32 -13.78
N GLY A 191 31.24 -4.56 -12.64
CA GLY A 191 31.58 -3.97 -11.34
C GLY A 191 31.21 -2.49 -11.17
N LYS A 192 30.49 -1.89 -12.11
CA LYS A 192 29.97 -0.52 -11.99
C LYS A 192 28.48 -0.57 -11.69
N ALA A 193 28.07 0.06 -10.60
CA ALA A 193 26.67 0.18 -10.27
C ALA A 193 25.89 0.94 -11.35
N ILE A 194 24.70 0.45 -11.65
CA ILE A 194 23.76 1.12 -12.55
C ILE A 194 22.50 1.51 -11.77
N GLU A 195 21.93 2.61 -12.17
CA GLU A 195 20.66 3.06 -11.62
C GLU A 195 19.52 2.42 -12.41
N VAL A 196 18.64 1.75 -11.70
CA VAL A 196 17.41 1.19 -12.27
C VAL A 196 16.31 2.22 -12.05
N PRO A 197 15.51 2.56 -13.08
CA PRO A 197 14.37 3.47 -12.91
C PRO A 197 13.44 3.03 -11.78
N ALA A 198 12.92 3.97 -11.02
CA ALA A 198 12.01 3.67 -9.92
C ALA A 198 10.61 3.21 -10.39
N THR A 199 10.28 3.52 -11.66
CA THR A 199 8.98 3.18 -12.25
C THR A 199 9.15 2.02 -13.24
N PRO A 200 8.34 0.97 -13.16
CA PRO A 200 8.37 -0.12 -14.13
C PRO A 200 7.89 0.37 -15.51
N VAL A 201 8.47 -0.18 -16.56
CA VAL A 201 7.99 0.07 -17.93
C VAL A 201 6.73 -0.72 -18.24
N ARG A 202 6.48 -1.80 -17.52
CA ARG A 202 5.28 -2.62 -17.59
C ARG A 202 5.08 -3.41 -16.31
N SER A 203 3.83 -3.47 -15.87
CA SER A 203 3.36 -4.38 -14.82
C SER A 203 2.49 -5.49 -15.43
N THR A 204 2.65 -6.72 -14.98
CA THR A 204 1.92 -7.88 -15.53
C THR A 204 0.87 -8.43 -14.56
N GLU A 205 0.30 -7.61 -13.70
CA GLU A 205 -0.86 -8.04 -12.94
C GLU A 205 -2.06 -8.29 -13.86
N SER A 206 -2.55 -9.51 -13.90
CA SER A 206 -3.83 -9.80 -14.51
C SER A 206 -4.57 -10.90 -13.76
N ASN A 207 -5.84 -10.66 -13.45
CA ASN A 207 -6.80 -11.63 -12.95
C ASN A 207 -6.47 -12.31 -11.60
N GLY A 208 -5.84 -11.58 -10.67
CA GLY A 208 -5.52 -12.11 -9.34
C GLY A 208 -4.38 -13.13 -9.32
N ILE A 209 -3.63 -13.25 -10.39
CA ILE A 209 -2.38 -13.99 -10.45
C ILE A 209 -1.28 -13.01 -10.07
N THR A 210 -0.35 -13.44 -9.23
CA THR A 210 0.83 -12.66 -8.85
C THR A 210 1.58 -12.22 -10.11
N GLY A 211 1.46 -10.94 -10.43
CA GLY A 211 2.18 -10.33 -11.53
C GLY A 211 3.64 -10.02 -11.16
N TYR A 212 4.38 -9.53 -12.11
CA TYR A 212 5.72 -9.02 -11.91
C TYR A 212 5.89 -7.68 -12.64
N ASP A 213 6.66 -6.80 -12.06
CA ASP A 213 7.02 -5.52 -12.65
C ASP A 213 8.28 -5.68 -13.49
N ILE A 214 8.29 -5.03 -14.66
CA ILE A 214 9.43 -5.02 -15.57
C ILE A 214 10.06 -3.64 -15.53
N TYR A 215 11.33 -3.60 -15.15
CA TYR A 215 12.16 -2.40 -15.17
C TYR A 215 13.20 -2.54 -16.28
N GLU A 216 13.46 -1.49 -17.01
CA GLU A 216 14.46 -1.45 -18.06
C GLU A 216 15.50 -0.37 -17.77
N ALA A 217 16.76 -0.73 -17.90
CA ALA A 217 17.90 0.19 -17.84
C ALA A 217 18.83 -0.05 -19.02
N VAL A 218 19.32 1.04 -19.61
CA VAL A 218 20.28 0.97 -20.71
C VAL A 218 21.65 1.39 -20.18
N TYR A 219 22.62 0.48 -20.25
CA TYR A 219 24.00 0.76 -19.90
C TYR A 219 24.84 0.93 -21.15
N LYS A 220 25.49 2.09 -21.31
CA LYS A 220 26.42 2.35 -22.42
C LYS A 220 27.80 1.86 -22.05
N LEU A 221 28.26 0.84 -22.76
CA LEU A 221 29.62 0.35 -22.63
C LEU A 221 30.65 1.35 -23.19
N PRO A 222 31.87 1.38 -22.65
CA PRO A 222 32.96 2.16 -23.24
C PRO A 222 33.20 1.82 -24.71
N ALA A 223 33.56 2.82 -25.50
CA ALA A 223 33.92 2.59 -26.91
C ALA A 223 35.07 1.58 -27.03
N GLY A 224 34.96 0.67 -27.99
CA GLY A 224 35.96 -0.39 -28.20
C GLY A 224 35.78 -1.63 -27.30
N THR A 225 34.73 -1.72 -26.51
CA THR A 225 34.43 -2.94 -25.74
C THR A 225 34.15 -4.11 -26.68
N THR A 226 34.92 -5.18 -26.57
CA THR A 226 34.79 -6.39 -27.40
C THR A 226 34.28 -7.61 -26.66
N GLY A 227 34.37 -7.59 -25.33
CA GLY A 227 33.88 -8.69 -24.47
C GLY A 227 32.44 -8.51 -24.03
N THR A 228 31.70 -9.61 -23.91
CA THR A 228 30.36 -9.59 -23.33
C THR A 228 30.41 -9.08 -21.87
N PRO A 229 29.62 -8.07 -21.51
CA PRO A 229 29.62 -7.54 -20.15
C PRO A 229 29.07 -8.57 -19.15
N THR A 230 29.62 -8.56 -17.95
CA THR A 230 29.10 -9.36 -16.83
C THR A 230 28.16 -8.52 -15.99
N VAL A 231 26.97 -9.03 -15.72
CA VAL A 231 26.01 -8.42 -14.82
C VAL A 231 26.05 -9.15 -13.49
N SER A 232 26.16 -8.41 -12.39
CA SER A 232 25.96 -8.89 -11.04
C SER A 232 24.79 -8.16 -10.38
N ALA A 233 24.11 -8.83 -9.48
CA ALA A 233 23.00 -8.23 -8.74
C ALA A 233 22.93 -8.80 -7.32
N SER A 234 22.56 -7.96 -6.38
CA SER A 234 22.34 -8.35 -4.99
C SER A 234 21.13 -7.63 -4.42
N ALA A 235 20.34 -8.33 -3.63
CA ALA A 235 19.25 -7.73 -2.90
C ALA A 235 19.69 -7.33 -1.48
N THR A 236 19.14 -6.23 -0.96
CA THR A 236 19.40 -5.81 0.42
C THR A 236 18.66 -6.67 1.44
N ASP A 237 17.55 -7.30 1.03
CA ASP A 237 16.79 -8.24 1.86
C ASP A 237 17.27 -9.67 1.59
N LYS A 238 17.72 -10.36 2.63
CA LYS A 238 18.21 -11.76 2.59
C LYS A 238 17.15 -12.77 2.16
N ASN A 239 15.88 -12.43 2.23
CA ASN A 239 14.79 -13.31 1.81
C ASN A 239 14.49 -13.21 0.31
N VAL A 240 15.11 -12.25 -0.38
CA VAL A 240 14.96 -12.08 -1.82
C VAL A 240 15.95 -12.99 -2.55
N LYS A 241 15.42 -13.84 -3.39
CA LYS A 241 16.22 -14.66 -4.31
C LYS A 241 16.50 -13.87 -5.58
N VAL A 242 17.76 -13.76 -5.96
CA VAL A 242 18.18 -13.11 -7.20
C VAL A 242 18.65 -14.18 -8.20
N GLU A 243 18.11 -14.15 -9.39
CA GLU A 243 18.51 -14.97 -10.54
C GLU A 243 18.97 -14.05 -11.66
N ILE A 244 20.08 -14.38 -12.32
CA ILE A 244 20.65 -13.56 -13.39
C ILE A 244 20.80 -14.41 -14.64
N ILE A 245 20.21 -13.94 -15.74
CA ILE A 245 20.46 -14.46 -17.08
C ILE A 245 21.38 -13.46 -17.77
N GLN A 246 22.62 -13.87 -18.04
CA GLN A 246 23.64 -13.02 -18.65
C GLN A 246 23.31 -12.71 -20.11
N ALA A 247 23.75 -11.55 -20.57
CA ALA A 247 23.80 -11.25 -22.00
C ALA A 247 24.72 -12.22 -22.74
N THR A 248 24.42 -12.55 -23.99
CA THR A 248 25.21 -13.45 -24.82
C THR A 248 26.09 -12.69 -25.80
N SER A 249 25.98 -11.37 -25.87
CA SER A 249 26.76 -10.49 -26.76
C SER A 249 26.97 -9.12 -26.13
N VAL A 250 27.88 -8.33 -26.70
CA VAL A 250 28.20 -6.97 -26.26
C VAL A 250 26.95 -6.05 -26.27
N SER A 251 26.09 -6.24 -27.27
CA SER A 251 24.82 -5.48 -27.41
C SER A 251 23.60 -6.25 -26.94
N GLY A 252 23.79 -7.31 -26.16
CA GLY A 252 22.71 -8.18 -25.70
C GLY A 252 21.99 -7.64 -24.47
N THR A 253 20.92 -8.31 -24.10
CA THR A 253 20.13 -8.03 -22.89
C THR A 253 20.46 -9.04 -21.79
N ALA A 254 20.75 -8.57 -20.59
CA ALA A 254 20.77 -9.39 -19.38
C ALA A 254 19.44 -9.23 -18.63
N ILE A 255 19.01 -10.28 -17.95
CA ILE A 255 17.76 -10.26 -17.16
C ILE A 255 18.11 -10.58 -15.71
N VAL A 256 17.67 -9.73 -14.81
CA VAL A 256 17.71 -9.94 -13.35
C VAL A 256 16.30 -10.20 -12.87
N LYS A 257 16.10 -11.31 -12.15
CA LYS A 257 14.80 -11.72 -11.63
C LYS A 257 14.85 -11.83 -10.11
#